data_bdadb105cad47722757e7ec8e4ae0227
#
_entry.id   bdadb105cad47722757e7ec8e4ae0227
#
_cell.length_a   1.000
_cell.length_b   1.000
_cell.length_c   1.000
_cell.angle_alpha   90.00
_cell.angle_beta   90.00
_cell.angle_gamma   90.00
#
_symmetry.space_group_name_H-M   'P 1'
#
loop_
_entity.id
_entity.type
_entity.pdbx_description
1 polymer ?
#
loop_
_entity_poly.entity_id
_entity_poly.type
_entity_poly.pdbx_seq_one_letter_code
_entity_poly.pdbx_strand_id
1 'polypeptide(L)'
;MSRGLGDVYKRQVDYNRRFAGYYDASKAPYDALLNEYERGVDMEKLDRFFETLRDGLVPLIRKIGEKPQIDDSFLHQEYPAAQQKAFADYLMEVMGLDRRHCGLGETEHPFTLEFNNKDVRITTNYDEHNVASSMYSVLHEGGHALYELGIRDDLQYTCLAGGVSMGVHESQSRFYENLIGRSRPFVEAIYPKVQEFFPQQLGGVSAEQFY
;
A
#
# COMPACT_ATOMS: atom_id res chain seq x y z
N MET A 1 33.72 8.89 2.89
CA MET A 1 32.48 9.27 2.21
C MET A 1 31.23 9.37 3.09
N SER A 2 31.20 8.89 4.32
CA SER A 2 30.00 8.95 5.19
C SER A 2 29.82 10.24 6.02
N ARG A 3 30.81 11.11 6.10
CA ARG A 3 30.75 12.33 6.94
C ARG A 3 29.67 13.33 6.48
N GLY A 4 29.45 13.48 5.18
CA GLY A 4 28.45 14.43 4.64
C GLY A 4 26.99 14.05 4.93
N LEU A 5 26.65 12.76 4.90
CA LEU A 5 25.30 12.28 5.22
C LEU A 5 24.96 12.47 6.71
N GLY A 6 25.90 12.17 7.60
CA GLY A 6 25.70 12.38 9.05
C GLY A 6 25.41 13.86 9.40
N ASP A 7 26.06 14.79 8.72
CA ASP A 7 25.83 16.23 8.95
C ASP A 7 24.48 16.68 8.36
N VAL A 8 24.02 16.09 7.25
CA VAL A 8 22.68 16.35 6.70
C VAL A 8 21.60 15.88 7.67
N TYR A 9 21.70 14.66 8.20
CA TYR A 9 20.74 14.15 9.19
C TYR A 9 20.70 14.97 10.47
N LYS A 10 21.85 15.40 10.99
CA LYS A 10 21.88 16.31 12.16
C LYS A 10 21.11 17.60 11.89
N ARG A 11 21.37 18.25 10.76
CA ARG A 11 20.66 19.48 10.37
C ARG A 11 19.16 19.24 10.22
N GLN A 12 18.76 18.10 9.63
CA GLN A 12 17.37 17.73 9.48
C GLN A 12 16.68 17.53 10.84
N VAL A 13 17.33 16.82 11.77
CA VAL A 13 16.81 16.64 13.14
C VAL A 13 16.68 17.97 13.87
N ASP A 14 17.70 18.83 13.80
CA ASP A 14 17.69 20.15 14.45
C ASP A 14 16.60 21.05 13.83
N TYR A 15 16.42 20.99 12.51
CA TYR A 15 15.35 21.70 11.82
C TYR A 15 13.96 21.21 12.28
N ASN A 16 13.74 19.91 12.30
CA ASN A 16 12.46 19.31 12.69
C ASN A 16 12.12 19.63 14.17
N ARG A 17 13.11 19.61 15.06
CA ARG A 17 12.90 20.01 16.47
C ARG A 17 12.46 21.47 16.60
N ARG A 18 13.08 22.37 15.83
CA ARG A 18 12.68 23.79 15.79
C ARG A 18 11.31 23.96 15.16
N PHE A 19 11.05 23.23 14.08
CA PHE A 19 9.79 23.26 13.34
C PHE A 19 8.62 22.79 14.22
N ALA A 20 8.80 21.71 14.97
CA ALA A 20 7.81 21.23 15.93
C ALA A 20 7.39 22.30 16.96
N GLY A 21 8.34 23.13 17.40
CA GLY A 21 8.07 24.24 18.33
C GLY A 21 7.18 25.34 17.74
N TYR A 22 7.06 25.44 16.43
CA TYR A 22 6.13 26.40 15.80
C TYR A 22 4.68 25.92 15.82
N TYR A 23 4.46 24.58 15.88
CA TYR A 23 3.13 24.01 16.03
C TYR A 23 2.66 24.03 17.50
N ASP A 24 3.46 23.46 18.38
CA ASP A 24 3.16 23.43 19.83
C ASP A 24 4.42 23.26 20.65
N ALA A 25 4.91 24.36 21.19
CA ALA A 25 6.11 24.37 22.04
C ALA A 25 5.90 23.69 23.41
N SER A 26 4.66 23.39 23.81
CA SER A 26 4.35 22.71 25.07
C SER A 26 4.48 21.20 24.98
N LYS A 27 4.49 20.64 23.76
CA LYS A 27 4.59 19.20 23.49
C LYS A 27 6.02 18.76 23.25
N ALA A 28 6.26 17.46 23.43
CA ALA A 28 7.48 16.86 22.93
C ALA A 28 7.55 17.07 21.39
N PRO A 29 8.72 17.39 20.82
CA PRO A 29 8.84 17.68 19.40
C PRO A 29 8.25 16.59 18.49
N TYR A 30 8.41 15.33 18.85
CA TYR A 30 7.89 14.22 18.06
C TYR A 30 6.34 14.15 18.11
N ASP A 31 5.73 14.39 19.27
CA ASP A 31 4.25 14.43 19.40
C ASP A 31 3.62 15.59 18.63
N ALA A 32 4.30 16.75 18.61
CA ALA A 32 3.85 17.88 17.81
C ALA A 32 3.85 17.54 16.31
N LEU A 33 4.88 16.82 15.82
CA LEU A 33 4.96 16.41 14.41
C LEU A 33 4.04 15.23 14.07
N LEU A 34 3.86 14.28 14.99
CA LEU A 34 2.89 13.17 14.79
C LEU A 34 1.49 13.68 14.52
N ASN A 35 1.08 14.74 15.22
CA ASN A 35 -0.26 15.32 15.07
C ASN A 35 -0.52 15.89 13.66
N GLU A 36 0.53 16.21 12.88
CA GLU A 36 0.38 16.65 11.48
C GLU A 36 0.02 15.49 10.54
N TYR A 37 0.45 14.28 10.88
CA TYR A 37 0.18 13.07 10.08
C TYR A 37 -1.09 12.33 10.54
N GLU A 38 -1.34 12.32 11.85
CA GLU A 38 -2.51 11.67 12.45
C GLU A 38 -3.01 12.51 13.64
N ARG A 39 -4.04 13.29 13.42
CA ARG A 39 -4.52 14.28 14.38
C ARG A 39 -4.94 13.64 15.71
N GLY A 40 -4.38 14.17 16.79
CA GLY A 40 -4.68 13.71 18.15
C GLY A 40 -3.94 12.45 18.58
N VAL A 41 -2.98 11.98 17.78
CA VAL A 41 -2.06 10.89 18.13
C VAL A 41 -0.81 11.46 18.78
N ASP A 42 -0.29 10.78 19.80
CA ASP A 42 0.93 11.03 20.51
C ASP A 42 1.69 9.71 20.76
N MET A 43 2.93 9.81 21.21
CA MET A 43 3.77 8.62 21.49
C MET A 43 3.11 7.67 22.50
N GLU A 44 2.51 8.21 23.56
CA GLU A 44 1.88 7.38 24.60
C GLU A 44 0.74 6.53 24.04
N LYS A 45 -0.08 7.09 23.14
CA LYS A 45 -1.15 6.32 22.46
C LYS A 45 -0.60 5.26 21.55
N LEU A 46 0.45 5.59 20.79
CA LEU A 46 1.12 4.65 19.88
C LEU A 46 1.79 3.51 20.65
N ASP A 47 2.49 3.81 21.74
CA ASP A 47 3.15 2.80 22.57
C ASP A 47 2.12 1.79 23.12
N ARG A 48 1.01 2.26 23.69
CA ARG A 48 -0.08 1.39 24.15
C ARG A 48 -0.68 0.56 23.02
N PHE A 49 -0.87 1.16 21.86
CA PHE A 49 -1.40 0.47 20.69
C PHE A 49 -0.45 -0.64 20.23
N PHE A 50 0.84 -0.34 20.06
CA PHE A 50 1.83 -1.31 19.62
C PHE A 50 2.09 -2.41 20.65
N GLU A 51 2.07 -2.11 21.94
CA GLU A 51 2.16 -3.12 23.00
C GLU A 51 0.98 -4.10 22.93
N THR A 52 -0.24 -3.59 22.78
CA THR A 52 -1.45 -4.43 22.64
C THR A 52 -1.37 -5.32 21.39
N LEU A 53 -0.94 -4.73 20.25
CA LEU A 53 -0.76 -5.49 19.01
C LEU A 53 0.31 -6.58 19.15
N ARG A 54 1.47 -6.24 19.67
CA ARG A 54 2.57 -7.18 19.87
C ARG A 54 2.15 -8.36 20.75
N ASP A 55 1.51 -8.06 21.87
CA ASP A 55 1.11 -9.08 22.84
C ASP A 55 0.03 -10.02 22.29
N GLY A 56 -0.81 -9.54 21.36
CA GLY A 56 -1.80 -10.36 20.66
C GLY A 56 -1.24 -11.09 19.44
N LEU A 57 -0.52 -10.38 18.57
CA LEU A 57 -0.09 -10.91 17.27
C LEU A 57 1.11 -11.87 17.36
N VAL A 58 2.10 -11.58 18.21
CA VAL A 58 3.29 -12.43 18.30
C VAL A 58 2.96 -13.88 18.70
N PRO A 59 2.13 -14.14 19.73
CA PRO A 59 1.71 -15.50 20.04
C PRO A 59 0.90 -16.18 18.93
N LEU A 60 0.06 -15.39 18.21
CA LEU A 60 -0.73 -15.91 17.10
C LEU A 60 0.16 -16.33 15.92
N ILE A 61 1.10 -15.47 15.52
CA ILE A 61 2.06 -15.76 14.43
C ILE A 61 2.88 -17.01 14.75
N ARG A 62 3.33 -17.17 16.01
CA ARG A 62 4.04 -18.37 16.44
C ARG A 62 3.19 -19.63 16.28
N LYS A 63 1.93 -19.58 16.75
CA LYS A 63 1.00 -20.70 16.60
C LYS A 63 0.72 -21.07 15.15
N ILE A 64 0.64 -20.08 14.25
CA ILE A 64 0.46 -20.30 12.82
C ILE A 64 1.72 -20.97 12.25
N GLY A 65 2.91 -20.49 12.60
CA GLY A 65 4.19 -21.04 12.13
C GLY A 65 4.44 -22.48 12.59
N GLU A 66 3.80 -22.95 13.68
CA GLU A 66 3.86 -24.34 14.15
C GLU A 66 2.93 -25.30 13.38
N LYS A 67 2.03 -24.75 12.53
CA LYS A 67 1.10 -25.57 11.73
C LYS A 67 1.72 -25.94 10.38
N PRO A 68 1.28 -27.06 9.77
CA PRO A 68 1.62 -27.33 8.39
C PRO A 68 1.22 -26.13 7.51
N GLN A 69 2.16 -25.68 6.69
CA GLN A 69 1.89 -24.58 5.77
C GLN A 69 1.14 -25.10 4.53
N ILE A 70 0.30 -24.24 3.96
CA ILE A 70 -0.40 -24.52 2.70
C ILE A 70 0.63 -24.49 1.57
N ASP A 71 0.49 -25.39 0.60
CA ASP A 71 1.32 -25.39 -0.60
C ASP A 71 0.93 -24.22 -1.50
N ASP A 72 1.79 -23.22 -1.57
CA ASP A 72 1.69 -22.03 -2.41
C ASP A 72 2.72 -22.02 -3.55
N SER A 73 3.36 -23.16 -3.81
CA SER A 73 4.42 -23.30 -4.82
C SER A 73 4.01 -22.83 -6.21
N PHE A 74 2.73 -22.89 -6.54
CA PHE A 74 2.19 -22.38 -7.79
C PHE A 74 2.35 -20.85 -7.94
N LEU A 75 2.41 -20.08 -6.85
CA LEU A 75 2.65 -18.63 -6.88
C LEU A 75 4.12 -18.27 -7.19
N HIS A 76 5.04 -19.23 -7.01
CA HIS A 76 6.48 -19.03 -7.12
C HIS A 76 7.09 -19.64 -8.39
N GLN A 77 6.26 -19.92 -9.40
CA GLN A 77 6.73 -20.33 -10.72
C GLN A 77 7.27 -19.13 -11.51
N GLU A 78 7.68 -19.33 -12.75
CA GLU A 78 8.09 -18.24 -13.63
C GLU A 78 6.86 -17.51 -14.21
N TYR A 79 6.65 -16.27 -13.80
CA TYR A 79 5.59 -15.37 -14.23
C TYR A 79 6.19 -14.22 -15.04
N PRO A 80 6.23 -14.26 -16.36
CA PRO A 80 6.90 -13.25 -17.17
C PRO A 80 6.38 -11.82 -16.91
N ALA A 81 7.29 -10.88 -16.73
CA ALA A 81 6.95 -9.48 -16.40
C ALA A 81 5.98 -8.85 -17.40
N ALA A 82 6.07 -9.21 -18.70
CA ALA A 82 5.13 -8.71 -19.72
C ALA A 82 3.68 -9.17 -19.48
N GLN A 83 3.49 -10.41 -18.99
CA GLN A 83 2.16 -10.92 -18.64
C GLN A 83 1.65 -10.29 -17.34
N GLN A 84 2.53 -10.10 -16.34
CA GLN A 84 2.18 -9.39 -15.11
C GLN A 84 1.75 -7.95 -15.39
N LYS A 85 2.43 -7.27 -16.32
CA LYS A 85 2.05 -5.91 -16.74
C LYS A 85 0.66 -5.88 -17.40
N ALA A 86 0.38 -6.80 -18.30
CA ALA A 86 -0.95 -6.90 -18.92
C ALA A 86 -2.04 -7.24 -17.88
N PHE A 87 -1.73 -8.09 -16.90
CA PHE A 87 -2.62 -8.39 -15.79
C PHE A 87 -2.83 -7.18 -14.86
N ALA A 88 -1.79 -6.39 -14.59
CA ALA A 88 -1.89 -5.15 -13.83
C ALA A 88 -2.81 -4.13 -14.51
N ASP A 89 -2.73 -3.97 -15.83
CA ASP A 89 -3.65 -3.13 -16.61
C ASP A 89 -5.10 -3.62 -16.49
N TYR A 90 -5.34 -4.92 -16.52
CA TYR A 90 -6.67 -5.50 -16.26
C TYR A 90 -7.17 -5.23 -14.84
N LEU A 91 -6.32 -5.35 -13.83
CA LEU A 91 -6.71 -5.02 -12.45
C LEU A 91 -7.10 -3.55 -12.28
N MET A 92 -6.37 -2.63 -12.93
CA MET A 92 -6.76 -1.21 -12.95
C MET A 92 -8.15 -1.01 -13.57
N GLU A 93 -8.47 -1.73 -14.65
CA GLU A 93 -9.80 -1.71 -15.26
C GLU A 93 -10.88 -2.23 -14.30
N VAL A 94 -10.63 -3.36 -13.63
CA VAL A 94 -11.53 -3.94 -12.61
C VAL A 94 -11.78 -2.97 -11.46
N MET A 95 -10.77 -2.22 -11.04
CA MET A 95 -10.89 -1.17 -10.01
C MET A 95 -11.59 0.09 -10.51
N GLY A 96 -11.83 0.25 -11.81
CA GLY A 96 -12.39 1.47 -12.40
C GLY A 96 -11.40 2.63 -12.50
N LEU A 97 -10.10 2.34 -12.47
CA LEU A 97 -9.04 3.34 -12.62
C LEU A 97 -8.89 3.73 -14.09
N ASP A 98 -9.35 4.93 -14.45
CA ASP A 98 -9.24 5.47 -15.81
C ASP A 98 -7.79 5.80 -16.14
N ARG A 99 -7.22 5.12 -17.14
CA ARG A 99 -5.84 5.31 -17.60
C ARG A 99 -5.53 6.73 -18.10
N ARG A 100 -6.54 7.55 -18.38
CA ARG A 100 -6.38 8.98 -18.70
C ARG A 100 -6.04 9.82 -17.47
N HIS A 101 -6.38 9.33 -16.28
CA HIS A 101 -6.23 10.01 -15.00
C HIS A 101 -5.35 9.26 -14.01
N CYS A 102 -5.09 7.97 -14.26
CA CYS A 102 -4.24 7.13 -13.43
C CYS A 102 -3.15 6.45 -14.24
N GLY A 103 -1.90 6.88 -14.06
CA GLY A 103 -0.72 6.26 -14.65
C GLY A 103 -0.31 4.99 -13.88
N LEU A 104 0.29 4.01 -14.59
CA LEU A 104 0.95 2.85 -13.99
C LEU A 104 2.40 2.81 -14.43
N GLY A 105 3.33 2.78 -13.49
CA GLY A 105 4.76 2.64 -13.69
C GLY A 105 5.33 1.42 -12.97
N GLU A 106 6.63 1.19 -13.16
CA GLU A 106 7.38 0.14 -12.49
C GLU A 106 8.47 0.75 -11.61
N THR A 107 8.60 0.25 -10.37
CA THR A 107 9.63 0.67 -9.41
C THR A 107 10.01 -0.50 -8.51
N GLU A 108 11.18 -0.41 -7.89
CA GLU A 108 11.62 -1.41 -6.91
C GLU A 108 10.69 -1.46 -5.69
N HIS A 109 10.23 -0.30 -5.22
CA HIS A 109 9.26 -0.19 -4.12
C HIS A 109 8.00 0.52 -4.62
N PRO A 110 6.84 -0.14 -4.68
CA PRO A 110 5.58 0.45 -5.10
C PRO A 110 5.20 1.68 -4.28
N PHE A 111 4.60 2.67 -4.93
CA PHE A 111 4.07 3.87 -4.29
C PHE A 111 3.01 4.55 -5.16
N THR A 112 2.22 5.40 -4.55
CA THR A 112 1.26 6.30 -5.20
C THR A 112 1.73 7.75 -5.10
N LEU A 113 1.59 8.48 -6.18
CA LEU A 113 1.87 9.91 -6.27
C LEU A 113 0.69 10.62 -6.91
N GLU A 114 0.20 11.69 -6.28
CA GLU A 114 -0.85 12.54 -6.80
C GLU A 114 -0.32 13.93 -7.19
N PHE A 115 -0.81 14.48 -8.29
CA PHE A 115 -0.64 15.88 -8.67
C PHE A 115 -1.94 16.66 -8.50
N ASN A 116 -3.04 16.02 -8.74
CA ASN A 116 -4.41 16.47 -8.50
C ASN A 116 -5.37 15.29 -8.75
N ASN A 117 -6.67 15.49 -8.55
CA ASN A 117 -7.69 14.46 -8.74
C ASN A 117 -7.92 14.02 -10.21
N LYS A 118 -7.07 14.43 -11.14
CA LYS A 118 -7.09 14.01 -12.56
C LYS A 118 -5.72 13.56 -13.07
N ASP A 119 -4.71 13.57 -12.21
CA ASP A 119 -3.38 13.00 -12.49
C ASP A 119 -2.84 12.35 -11.21
N VAL A 120 -3.13 11.06 -11.07
CA VAL A 120 -2.60 10.18 -10.04
C VAL A 120 -1.75 9.11 -10.72
N ARG A 121 -0.65 8.71 -10.09
CA ARG A 121 0.27 7.72 -10.66
C ARG A 121 0.61 6.69 -9.60
N ILE A 122 0.36 5.44 -9.94
CA ILE A 122 0.74 4.31 -9.11
C ILE A 122 1.92 3.58 -9.73
N THR A 123 2.66 2.87 -8.90
CA THR A 123 3.74 2.00 -9.35
C THR A 123 3.58 0.60 -8.78
N THR A 124 4.17 -0.38 -9.44
CA THR A 124 4.25 -1.75 -8.97
C THR A 124 5.64 -2.32 -9.24
N ASN A 125 5.91 -3.51 -8.72
CA ASN A 125 7.11 -4.28 -9.03
C ASN A 125 6.70 -5.63 -9.62
N TYR A 126 7.36 -6.06 -10.69
CA TYR A 126 7.10 -7.34 -11.34
C TYR A 126 8.16 -8.36 -10.96
N ASP A 127 7.95 -9.04 -9.82
CA ASP A 127 8.76 -10.18 -9.45
C ASP A 127 8.33 -11.41 -10.26
N GLU A 128 9.22 -11.91 -11.14
CA GLU A 128 8.91 -13.05 -12.00
C GLU A 128 8.73 -14.37 -11.22
N HIS A 129 9.07 -14.41 -9.94
CA HIS A 129 8.85 -15.55 -9.07
C HIS A 129 7.82 -15.31 -7.96
N ASN A 130 7.04 -14.24 -8.05
CA ASN A 130 5.99 -13.93 -7.09
C ASN A 130 4.90 -13.05 -7.69
N VAL A 131 3.99 -13.66 -8.46
CA VAL A 131 2.87 -12.93 -9.10
C VAL A 131 1.95 -12.24 -8.08
N ALA A 132 1.82 -12.79 -6.88
CA ALA A 132 0.99 -12.21 -5.83
C ALA A 132 1.51 -10.84 -5.39
N SER A 133 2.84 -10.61 -5.43
CA SER A 133 3.44 -9.33 -5.09
C SER A 133 2.92 -8.20 -5.97
N SER A 134 3.01 -8.34 -7.29
CA SER A 134 2.52 -7.31 -8.23
C SER A 134 1.00 -7.14 -8.19
N MET A 135 0.26 -8.25 -8.07
CA MET A 135 -1.21 -8.24 -7.97
C MET A 135 -1.69 -7.40 -6.78
N TYR A 136 -1.19 -7.72 -5.58
CA TYR A 136 -1.62 -7.02 -4.37
C TYR A 136 -1.08 -5.60 -4.27
N SER A 137 0.10 -5.33 -4.83
CA SER A 137 0.60 -3.95 -4.96
C SER A 137 -0.32 -3.09 -5.81
N VAL A 138 -0.80 -3.57 -6.95
CA VAL A 138 -1.73 -2.82 -7.81
C VAL A 138 -3.05 -2.55 -7.09
N LEU A 139 -3.57 -3.51 -6.34
CA LEU A 139 -4.80 -3.33 -5.55
C LEU A 139 -4.60 -2.31 -4.42
N HIS A 140 -3.46 -2.37 -3.75
CA HIS A 140 -3.07 -1.45 -2.67
C HIS A 140 -2.91 -0.02 -3.18
N GLU A 141 -2.01 0.18 -4.13
CA GLU A 141 -1.75 1.50 -4.72
C GLU A 141 -2.96 2.06 -5.47
N GLY A 142 -3.73 1.18 -6.11
CA GLY A 142 -5.01 1.52 -6.71
C GLY A 142 -6.04 2.01 -5.69
N GLY A 143 -6.03 1.47 -4.48
CA GLY A 143 -6.84 1.97 -3.36
C GLY A 143 -6.48 3.40 -2.98
N HIS A 144 -5.19 3.72 -2.84
CA HIS A 144 -4.71 5.08 -2.66
C HIS A 144 -5.12 6.00 -3.81
N ALA A 145 -4.96 5.52 -5.06
CA ALA A 145 -5.33 6.29 -6.24
C ALA A 145 -6.82 6.63 -6.29
N LEU A 146 -7.71 5.68 -5.96
CA LEU A 146 -9.15 5.92 -5.90
C LEU A 146 -9.50 6.98 -4.86
N TYR A 147 -8.78 7.04 -3.75
CA TYR A 147 -8.98 8.07 -2.73
C TYR A 147 -8.63 9.45 -3.28
N GLU A 148 -7.48 9.62 -3.90
CA GLU A 148 -7.04 10.89 -4.47
C GLU A 148 -7.89 11.33 -5.67
N LEU A 149 -8.24 10.42 -6.57
CA LEU A 149 -9.15 10.69 -7.70
C LEU A 149 -10.56 11.08 -7.25
N GLY A 150 -10.98 10.64 -6.04
CA GLY A 150 -12.27 10.94 -5.44
C GLY A 150 -12.37 12.31 -4.77
N ILE A 151 -11.26 13.06 -4.66
CA ILE A 151 -11.27 14.39 -4.06
C ILE A 151 -12.05 15.37 -4.95
N ARG A 152 -12.93 16.15 -4.34
CA ARG A 152 -13.81 17.11 -5.02
C ARG A 152 -13.01 18.17 -5.79
N ASP A 153 -13.51 18.54 -6.98
CA ASP A 153 -12.88 19.54 -7.85
C ASP A 153 -12.74 20.92 -7.18
N ASP A 154 -13.69 21.30 -6.34
CA ASP A 154 -13.69 22.61 -5.66
C ASP A 154 -12.68 22.67 -4.48
N LEU A 155 -12.12 21.54 -4.05
CA LEU A 155 -11.07 21.48 -3.05
C LEU A 155 -9.66 21.47 -3.66
N GLN A 156 -9.55 21.22 -4.98
CA GLN A 156 -8.23 21.16 -5.64
C GLN A 156 -7.47 22.47 -5.47
N TYR A 157 -6.15 22.34 -5.29
CA TYR A 157 -5.23 23.46 -5.05
C TYR A 157 -5.50 24.28 -3.77
N THR A 158 -6.27 23.71 -2.83
CA THR A 158 -6.43 24.23 -1.48
C THR A 158 -5.73 23.32 -0.47
N CYS A 159 -5.58 23.79 0.76
CA CYS A 159 -5.06 22.97 1.86
C CYS A 159 -6.00 21.81 2.30
N LEU A 160 -7.19 21.73 1.70
CA LEU A 160 -8.16 20.65 1.92
C LEU A 160 -8.13 19.59 0.81
N ALA A 161 -7.33 19.80 -0.24
CA ALA A 161 -7.05 18.76 -1.22
C ALA A 161 -6.09 17.72 -0.63
N GLY A 162 -6.35 16.45 -0.88
CA GLY A 162 -5.54 15.34 -0.38
C GLY A 162 -6.20 14.55 0.75
N GLY A 163 -5.50 13.54 1.24
CA GLY A 163 -5.99 12.66 2.30
C GLY A 163 -6.14 13.38 3.64
N VAL A 164 -7.16 12.99 4.40
CA VAL A 164 -7.45 13.56 5.74
C VAL A 164 -6.34 13.27 6.74
N SER A 165 -5.77 12.06 6.68
CA SER A 165 -4.64 11.62 7.50
C SER A 165 -3.94 10.43 6.84
N MET A 166 -2.73 10.10 7.29
CA MET A 166 -2.03 8.91 6.81
C MET A 166 -2.79 7.62 7.15
N GLY A 167 -3.38 7.53 8.34
CA GLY A 167 -4.15 6.36 8.75
C GLY A 167 -5.41 6.15 7.90
N VAL A 168 -6.14 7.20 7.56
CA VAL A 168 -7.31 7.11 6.67
C VAL A 168 -6.88 6.76 5.25
N HIS A 169 -5.79 7.33 4.76
CA HIS A 169 -5.25 7.02 3.44
C HIS A 169 -4.82 5.55 3.33
N GLU A 170 -4.10 5.04 4.32
CA GLU A 170 -3.71 3.63 4.39
C GLU A 170 -4.91 2.70 4.62
N SER A 171 -5.95 3.14 5.32
CA SER A 171 -7.16 2.32 5.47
C SER A 171 -7.87 2.08 4.15
N GLN A 172 -7.81 3.03 3.21
CA GLN A 172 -8.37 2.90 1.87
C GLN A 172 -7.56 1.89 1.02
N SER A 173 -6.25 1.93 1.05
CA SER A 173 -5.41 0.95 0.37
C SER A 173 -5.62 -0.46 0.93
N ARG A 174 -5.65 -0.60 2.26
CA ARG A 174 -5.90 -1.88 2.94
C ARG A 174 -7.31 -2.41 2.72
N PHE A 175 -8.29 -1.53 2.56
CA PHE A 175 -9.64 -1.94 2.18
C PHE A 175 -9.63 -2.66 0.83
N TYR A 176 -8.98 -2.09 -0.18
CA TYR A 176 -8.90 -2.70 -1.50
C TYR A 176 -8.00 -3.93 -1.53
N GLU A 177 -6.84 -3.89 -0.88
CA GLU A 177 -5.94 -5.04 -0.82
C GLU A 177 -6.50 -6.20 0.01
N ASN A 178 -6.86 -5.92 1.28
CA ASN A 178 -7.13 -6.98 2.25
C ASN A 178 -8.61 -7.36 2.33
N LEU A 179 -9.55 -6.39 2.27
CA LEU A 179 -10.97 -6.71 2.42
C LEU A 179 -11.64 -7.07 1.09
N ILE A 180 -11.23 -6.45 -0.01
CA ILE A 180 -11.72 -6.78 -1.35
C ILE A 180 -10.79 -7.81 -1.99
N GLY A 181 -9.55 -7.48 -2.24
CA GLY A 181 -8.61 -8.26 -3.04
C GLY A 181 -8.35 -9.67 -2.52
N ARG A 182 -8.36 -9.85 -1.19
CA ARG A 182 -8.20 -11.15 -0.54
C ARG A 182 -9.54 -11.80 -0.18
N SER A 183 -10.66 -11.29 -0.68
CA SER A 183 -11.96 -11.91 -0.45
C SER A 183 -12.24 -13.03 -1.46
N ARG A 184 -12.92 -14.10 -1.02
CA ARG A 184 -13.33 -15.18 -1.91
C ARG A 184 -14.16 -14.70 -3.10
N PRO A 185 -15.19 -13.84 -2.93
CA PRO A 185 -15.98 -13.36 -4.07
C PRO A 185 -15.16 -12.62 -5.12
N PHE A 186 -14.18 -11.81 -4.69
CA PHE A 186 -13.30 -11.11 -5.61
C PHE A 186 -12.38 -12.07 -6.36
N VAL A 187 -11.73 -12.98 -5.64
CA VAL A 187 -10.86 -13.99 -6.24
C VAL A 187 -11.63 -14.83 -7.25
N GLU A 188 -12.79 -15.36 -6.88
CA GLU A 188 -13.64 -16.16 -7.80
C GLU A 188 -14.05 -15.38 -9.05
N ALA A 189 -14.34 -14.07 -8.90
CA ALA A 189 -14.73 -13.22 -10.02
C ALA A 189 -13.61 -12.96 -11.02
N ILE A 190 -12.37 -12.75 -10.54
CA ILE A 190 -11.23 -12.44 -11.43
C ILE A 190 -10.50 -13.70 -11.92
N TYR A 191 -10.61 -14.83 -11.23
CA TYR A 191 -9.78 -16.01 -11.43
C TYR A 191 -9.79 -16.57 -12.86
N PRO A 192 -10.93 -16.65 -13.56
CA PRO A 192 -10.91 -17.06 -14.97
C PRO A 192 -9.97 -16.21 -15.82
N LYS A 193 -9.93 -14.90 -15.53
CA LYS A 193 -9.04 -13.97 -16.25
C LYS A 193 -7.59 -14.12 -15.82
N VAL A 194 -7.33 -14.39 -14.55
CA VAL A 194 -5.99 -14.71 -14.04
C VAL A 194 -5.42 -15.94 -14.77
N GLN A 195 -6.21 -16.99 -14.96
CA GLN A 195 -5.81 -18.19 -15.72
C GLN A 195 -5.54 -17.89 -17.19
N GLU A 196 -6.28 -16.96 -17.82
CA GLU A 196 -6.01 -16.53 -19.21
C GLU A 196 -4.65 -15.85 -19.34
N PHE A 197 -4.25 -15.01 -18.33
CA PHE A 197 -2.94 -14.38 -18.33
C PHE A 197 -1.80 -15.37 -18.03
N PHE A 198 -2.06 -16.37 -17.19
CA PHE A 198 -1.03 -17.30 -16.68
C PHE A 198 -1.45 -18.78 -16.87
N PRO A 199 -1.74 -19.21 -18.12
CA PRO A 199 -2.31 -20.54 -18.36
C PRO A 199 -1.35 -21.69 -18.05
N GLN A 200 -0.05 -21.45 -18.16
CA GLN A 200 0.97 -22.47 -17.88
C GLN A 200 1.12 -22.71 -16.37
N GLN A 201 1.07 -21.65 -15.58
CA GLN A 201 1.28 -21.70 -14.13
C GLN A 201 -0.02 -22.09 -13.39
N LEU A 202 -1.17 -21.58 -13.85
CA LEU A 202 -2.42 -21.66 -13.12
C LEU A 202 -3.49 -22.53 -13.82
N GLY A 203 -3.20 -23.12 -14.98
CA GLY A 203 -4.17 -23.94 -15.70
C GLY A 203 -4.64 -25.19 -14.93
N GLY A 204 -3.83 -25.71 -14.03
CA GLY A 204 -4.18 -26.85 -13.15
C GLY A 204 -4.58 -26.45 -11.72
N VAL A 205 -4.58 -25.17 -11.40
CA VAL A 205 -4.89 -24.63 -10.06
C VAL A 205 -6.36 -24.20 -10.03
N SER A 206 -7.09 -24.58 -9.00
CA SER A 206 -8.48 -24.13 -8.83
C SER A 206 -8.55 -22.75 -8.16
N ALA A 207 -9.68 -22.05 -8.33
CA ALA A 207 -9.92 -20.78 -7.62
C ALA A 207 -9.85 -20.94 -6.09
N GLU A 208 -10.26 -22.10 -5.57
CA GLU A 208 -10.18 -22.44 -4.15
C GLU A 208 -8.73 -22.56 -3.65
N GLN A 209 -7.84 -23.12 -4.46
CA GLN A 209 -6.42 -23.22 -4.12
C GLN A 209 -5.72 -21.86 -4.22
N PHE A 210 -6.17 -21.02 -5.16
CA PHE A 210 -5.60 -19.68 -5.34
C PHE A 210 -6.06 -18.71 -4.24
N TYR A 211 -7.27 -18.88 -3.71
CA TYR A 211 -7.82 -18.15 -2.57
C TYR A 211 -7.15 -18.55 -1.26
#